data_39924d88a7850ec5f0966ee17fbd1ebe
#
_entry.id   39924d88a7850ec5f0966ee17fbd1ebe
#
_cell.length_a   1.000
_cell.length_b   1.000
_cell.length_c   1.000
_cell.angle_alpha   90.00
_cell.angle_beta   90.00
_cell.angle_gamma   90.00
#
_symmetry.space_group_name_H-M   'P 1'
#
loop_
_entity.id
_entity.type
_entity.pdbx_description
1 polymer ?
#
loop_
_entity_poly.entity_id
_entity_poly.type
_entity_poly.pdbx_seq_one_letter_code
_entity_poly.pdbx_strand_id
1 'polypeptide(L)'
;MKAVRLRVALTSALAVFLTAATGQALAGAQDGHATAGGVEAKFEYCTTCHGASAQGFRGFFAMPRLAGQQPQYIENQLRAFLERRRVNPVMANVAHGITPDMIPALAARLSALNPPPVGGAPGGDVALGKEIFAHGLPDQNVPACSACHGPDAKGQREIPRIAGQLYWYMVGTLSIWSSERGQGGRPDISWIMRPTVANLTRKQVEALAEYVSALR
;
A
#
# COMPACT_ATOMS: atom_id res chain seq x y z
N MET A 1 76.01 -46.50 60.98
CA MET A 1 75.77 -45.11 60.43
C MET A 1 74.67 -45.28 59.46
N LYS A 2 73.42 -44.85 59.84
CA LYS A 2 72.18 -45.06 59.02
C LYS A 2 71.86 -43.79 58.26
N ALA A 3 71.81 -43.88 56.93
CA ALA A 3 71.44 -42.74 56.05
C ALA A 3 69.92 -42.66 55.96
N VAL A 4 69.41 -41.49 56.39
CA VAL A 4 68.00 -41.18 56.27
C VAL A 4 67.75 -40.57 54.89
N ARG A 5 66.93 -41.22 54.10
CA ARG A 5 66.47 -40.72 52.78
C ARG A 5 65.19 -39.89 52.96
N LEU A 6 65.31 -38.61 52.73
CA LEU A 6 64.19 -37.69 52.70
C LEU A 6 63.46 -37.84 51.36
N ARG A 7 62.20 -38.26 51.38
CA ARG A 7 61.34 -38.24 50.20
C ARG A 7 60.58 -36.94 50.16
N VAL A 8 60.86 -36.16 49.16
CA VAL A 8 60.08 -34.95 48.86
C VAL A 8 58.91 -35.40 47.95
N ALA A 9 57.71 -35.24 48.47
CA ALA A 9 56.49 -35.44 47.68
C ALA A 9 56.13 -34.11 46.99
N LEU A 10 56.23 -34.09 45.66
CA LEU A 10 55.67 -33.01 44.85
C LEU A 10 54.18 -33.27 44.69
N THR A 11 53.37 -32.45 45.33
CA THR A 11 51.95 -32.38 45.07
C THR A 11 51.70 -31.34 43.95
N SER A 12 51.44 -31.84 42.73
CA SER A 12 51.02 -30.99 41.62
C SER A 12 49.54 -30.60 41.80
N ALA A 13 49.32 -29.36 42.21
CA ALA A 13 47.98 -28.80 42.22
C ALA A 13 47.56 -28.41 40.77
N LEU A 14 46.69 -29.20 40.17
CA LEU A 14 46.10 -28.90 38.89
C LEU A 14 44.99 -27.86 39.09
N ALA A 15 45.28 -26.60 38.81
CA ALA A 15 44.27 -25.55 38.81
C ALA A 15 43.40 -25.65 37.54
N VAL A 16 42.19 -26.18 37.69
CA VAL A 16 41.16 -26.19 36.63
C VAL A 16 40.55 -24.78 36.56
N PHE A 17 40.96 -23.98 35.58
CA PHE A 17 40.28 -22.74 35.26
C PHE A 17 38.95 -23.07 34.55
N LEU A 18 37.83 -23.05 35.27
CA LEU A 18 36.51 -22.98 34.68
C LEU A 18 36.32 -21.56 34.11
N THR A 19 36.52 -21.41 32.82
CA THR A 19 36.05 -20.21 32.10
C THR A 19 34.53 -20.35 31.96
N ALA A 20 33.79 -19.66 32.84
CA ALA A 20 32.37 -19.45 32.66
C ALA A 20 32.20 -18.55 31.43
N ALA A 21 31.93 -19.19 30.27
CA ALA A 21 31.44 -18.49 29.11
C ALA A 21 30.03 -17.97 29.45
N THR A 22 29.92 -16.73 29.90
CA THR A 22 28.64 -16.02 29.95
C THR A 22 28.17 -15.84 28.52
N GLY A 23 27.39 -16.81 28.03
CA GLY A 23 26.60 -16.66 26.84
C GLY A 23 25.61 -15.53 27.08
N GLN A 24 25.95 -14.33 26.65
CA GLN A 24 24.98 -13.27 26.46
C GLN A 24 24.08 -13.75 25.33
N ALA A 25 22.96 -14.40 25.67
CA ALA A 25 21.83 -14.53 24.78
C ALA A 25 21.41 -13.10 24.46
N LEU A 26 21.75 -12.66 23.24
CA LEU A 26 21.11 -11.52 22.60
C LEU A 26 19.65 -11.91 22.37
N ALA A 27 18.85 -11.85 23.44
CA ALA A 27 17.43 -11.71 23.34
C ALA A 27 17.19 -10.31 22.75
N GLY A 28 17.34 -10.20 21.44
CA GLY A 28 16.78 -9.08 20.68
C GLY A 28 15.28 -9.16 20.89
N ALA A 29 14.76 -8.49 21.91
CA ALA A 29 13.40 -8.08 21.95
C ALA A 29 13.22 -7.28 20.65
N GLN A 30 12.58 -7.89 19.66
CA GLN A 30 12.02 -7.17 18.53
C GLN A 30 10.86 -6.36 19.11
N ASP A 31 11.20 -5.19 19.66
CA ASP A 31 10.20 -4.18 19.92
C ASP A 31 9.45 -4.01 18.61
N GLY A 32 8.13 -4.29 18.61
CA GLY A 32 7.29 -4.34 17.42
C GLY A 32 7.07 -2.99 16.75
N HIS A 33 8.06 -2.10 16.86
CA HIS A 33 8.05 -0.81 16.21
C HIS A 33 8.67 -0.89 14.81
N ALA A 34 8.01 -0.25 13.84
CA ALA A 34 8.50 -0.15 12.48
C ALA A 34 9.88 0.55 12.48
N THR A 35 10.93 -0.20 12.17
CA THR A 35 12.23 0.41 11.89
C THR A 35 12.24 1.07 10.52
N ALA A 36 13.04 2.13 10.34
CA ALA A 36 13.18 2.76 9.03
C ALA A 36 13.60 1.77 7.93
N GLY A 37 14.49 0.84 8.25
CA GLY A 37 14.90 -0.24 7.33
C GLY A 37 13.75 -1.20 6.99
N GLY A 38 12.89 -1.52 7.95
CA GLY A 38 11.71 -2.37 7.71
C GLY A 38 10.67 -1.69 6.83
N VAL A 39 10.46 -0.39 6.99
CA VAL A 39 9.56 0.40 6.13
C VAL A 39 10.10 0.47 4.70
N GLU A 40 11.40 0.72 4.51
CA GLU A 40 11.99 0.81 3.18
C GLU A 40 11.95 -0.55 2.46
N ALA A 41 12.31 -1.65 3.12
CA ALA A 41 12.20 -2.98 2.54
C ALA A 41 10.75 -3.32 2.14
N LYS A 42 9.77 -2.91 2.93
CA LYS A 42 8.36 -3.08 2.60
C LYS A 42 7.93 -2.19 1.43
N PHE A 43 8.42 -0.95 1.37
CA PHE A 43 8.20 -0.06 0.23
C PHE A 43 8.76 -0.66 -1.07
N GLU A 44 10.00 -1.16 -1.05
CA GLU A 44 10.61 -1.85 -2.19
C GLU A 44 9.75 -3.04 -2.64
N TYR A 45 9.25 -3.83 -1.69
CA TYR A 45 8.33 -4.92 -2.01
C TYR A 45 7.04 -4.43 -2.69
N CYS A 46 6.45 -3.32 -2.27
CA CYS A 46 5.29 -2.73 -2.95
C CYS A 46 5.62 -2.37 -4.40
N THR A 47 6.80 -1.79 -4.64
CA THR A 47 7.20 -1.34 -5.98
C THR A 47 7.45 -2.48 -6.97
N THR A 48 7.69 -3.71 -6.52
CA THR A 48 7.82 -4.88 -7.42
C THR A 48 6.57 -5.11 -8.27
N CYS A 49 5.39 -4.80 -7.74
CA CYS A 49 4.12 -4.91 -8.47
C CYS A 49 3.60 -3.56 -8.95
N HIS A 50 3.74 -2.51 -8.13
CA HIS A 50 3.18 -1.19 -8.43
C HIS A 50 4.10 -0.29 -9.29
N GLY A 51 5.22 -0.84 -9.79
CA GLY A 51 6.22 -0.14 -10.60
C GLY A 51 7.28 0.57 -9.76
N ALA A 52 8.49 0.68 -10.28
CA ALA A 52 9.69 1.13 -9.56
C ALA A 52 9.54 2.50 -8.86
N SER A 53 8.72 3.40 -9.40
CA SER A 53 8.36 4.67 -8.79
C SER A 53 6.91 4.66 -8.25
N ALA A 54 6.34 3.49 -8.01
CA ALA A 54 4.94 3.31 -7.62
C ALA A 54 3.94 3.99 -8.58
N GLN A 55 4.34 4.20 -9.83
CA GLN A 55 3.54 4.85 -10.89
C GLN A 55 2.41 3.98 -11.43
N GLY A 56 2.33 2.73 -11.00
CA GLY A 56 1.48 1.69 -11.54
C GLY A 56 2.22 0.85 -12.59
N PHE A 57 1.66 -0.31 -12.90
CA PHE A 57 2.21 -1.22 -13.90
C PHE A 57 1.11 -1.77 -14.79
N ARG A 58 1.35 -1.76 -16.11
CA ARG A 58 0.47 -2.33 -17.12
C ARG A 58 0.92 -3.76 -17.41
N GLY A 59 0.40 -4.71 -16.68
CA GLY A 59 0.57 -6.12 -16.99
C GLY A 59 -0.74 -6.73 -17.46
N PHE A 60 -0.82 -8.04 -17.39
CA PHE A 60 -2.08 -8.77 -17.61
C PHE A 60 -3.18 -8.27 -16.66
N PHE A 61 -2.80 -7.96 -15.42
CA PHE A 61 -3.62 -7.21 -14.47
C PHE A 61 -3.01 -5.83 -14.27
N ALA A 62 -3.83 -4.78 -14.35
CA ALA A 62 -3.38 -3.43 -14.10
C ALA A 62 -3.14 -3.20 -12.60
N MET A 63 -1.88 -3.03 -12.21
CA MET A 63 -1.50 -2.67 -10.85
C MET A 63 -1.61 -1.15 -10.67
N PRO A 64 -2.39 -0.65 -9.70
CA PRO A 64 -2.66 0.77 -9.59
C PRO A 64 -1.43 1.62 -9.26
N ARG A 65 -1.47 2.86 -9.71
CA ARG A 65 -0.58 3.92 -9.22
C ARG A 65 -0.84 4.17 -7.74
N LEU A 66 0.22 4.16 -6.95
CA LEU A 66 0.22 4.54 -5.54
C LEU A 66 0.93 5.87 -5.31
N ALA A 67 1.82 6.27 -6.23
CA ALA A 67 2.60 7.49 -6.13
C ALA A 67 1.72 8.75 -6.12
N GLY A 68 1.99 9.63 -5.15
CA GLY A 68 1.26 10.88 -4.96
C GLY A 68 -0.17 10.70 -4.47
N GLN A 69 -0.51 9.51 -3.96
CA GLN A 69 -1.82 9.24 -3.39
C GLN A 69 -1.96 9.91 -2.02
N GLN A 70 -3.19 10.24 -1.64
CA GLN A 70 -3.50 10.80 -0.33
C GLN A 70 -3.11 9.83 0.79
N PRO A 71 -2.32 10.27 1.81
CA PRO A 71 -1.83 9.36 2.85
C PRO A 71 -2.96 8.69 3.63
N GLN A 72 -3.99 9.43 4.04
CA GLN A 72 -5.14 8.88 4.75
C GLN A 72 -5.89 7.83 3.90
N TYR A 73 -5.97 8.04 2.58
CA TYR A 73 -6.56 7.04 1.69
C TYR A 73 -5.71 5.75 1.64
N ILE A 74 -4.37 5.87 1.55
CA ILE A 74 -3.48 4.69 1.57
C ILE A 74 -3.66 3.91 2.88
N GLU A 75 -3.62 4.62 4.03
CA GLU A 75 -3.82 4.01 5.33
C GLU A 75 -5.15 3.26 5.41
N ASN A 76 -6.25 3.92 5.01
CA ASN A 76 -7.58 3.33 5.02
C ASN A 76 -7.65 2.09 4.11
N GLN A 77 -7.02 2.12 2.94
CA GLN A 77 -7.04 0.99 2.01
C GLN A 77 -6.22 -0.20 2.53
N LEU A 78 -5.05 0.03 3.12
CA LEU A 78 -4.25 -1.05 3.73
C LEU A 78 -5.01 -1.69 4.90
N ARG A 79 -5.63 -0.89 5.77
CA ARG A 79 -6.50 -1.38 6.84
C ARG A 79 -7.73 -2.13 6.29
N ALA A 80 -8.35 -1.61 5.22
CA ALA A 80 -9.51 -2.23 4.60
C ALA A 80 -9.21 -3.63 4.05
N PHE A 81 -7.99 -3.87 3.53
CA PHE A 81 -7.56 -5.22 3.13
C PHE A 81 -7.38 -6.14 4.34
N LEU A 82 -6.75 -5.66 5.42
CA LEU A 82 -6.58 -6.41 6.66
C LEU A 82 -7.92 -6.81 7.29
N GLU A 83 -8.87 -5.89 7.30
CA GLU A 83 -10.20 -6.03 7.86
C GLU A 83 -11.21 -6.67 6.90
N ARG A 84 -10.76 -7.03 5.70
CA ARG A 84 -11.59 -7.61 4.62
C ARG A 84 -12.79 -6.75 4.19
N ARG A 85 -12.74 -5.45 4.46
CA ARG A 85 -13.70 -4.46 3.94
C ARG A 85 -13.47 -4.15 2.46
N ARG A 86 -12.26 -4.41 1.97
CA ARG A 86 -11.90 -4.38 0.56
C ARG A 86 -11.45 -5.76 0.14
N VAL A 87 -12.11 -6.32 -0.86
CA VAL A 87 -11.87 -7.68 -1.33
C VAL A 87 -10.85 -7.68 -2.46
N ASN A 88 -9.66 -8.18 -2.18
CA ASN A 88 -8.63 -8.51 -3.16
C ASN A 88 -7.66 -9.52 -2.51
N PRO A 89 -7.66 -10.80 -2.94
CA PRO A 89 -6.86 -11.84 -2.29
C PRO A 89 -5.37 -11.54 -2.26
N VAL A 90 -4.82 -10.96 -3.35
CA VAL A 90 -3.38 -10.64 -3.43
C VAL A 90 -3.05 -9.56 -2.41
N MET A 91 -3.79 -8.45 -2.42
CA MET A 91 -3.54 -7.35 -1.49
C MET A 91 -3.85 -7.69 -0.04
N ALA A 92 -4.81 -8.58 0.22
CA ALA A 92 -5.04 -9.09 1.57
C ALA A 92 -3.80 -9.83 2.09
N ASN A 93 -3.20 -10.71 1.30
CA ASN A 93 -1.96 -11.41 1.68
C ASN A 93 -0.78 -10.44 1.86
N VAL A 94 -0.62 -9.45 0.98
CA VAL A 94 0.42 -8.42 1.11
C VAL A 94 0.24 -7.61 2.40
N ALA A 95 -1.01 -7.21 2.70
CA ALA A 95 -1.33 -6.41 3.87
C ALA A 95 -1.04 -7.16 5.19
N HIS A 96 -1.25 -8.48 5.25
CA HIS A 96 -0.90 -9.28 6.44
C HIS A 96 0.60 -9.25 6.79
N GLY A 97 1.46 -8.95 5.83
CA GLY A 97 2.89 -8.76 6.07
C GLY A 97 3.27 -7.32 6.46
N ILE A 98 2.31 -6.46 6.78
CA ILE A 98 2.52 -5.07 7.20
C ILE A 98 2.05 -4.92 8.65
N THR A 99 2.93 -4.43 9.53
CA THR A 99 2.52 -4.13 10.90
C THR A 99 1.75 -2.80 10.96
N PRO A 100 0.82 -2.62 11.89
CA PRO A 100 -0.03 -1.42 11.96
C PRO A 100 0.75 -0.10 12.04
N ASP A 101 1.92 -0.10 12.68
CA ASP A 101 2.82 1.04 12.84
C ASP A 101 3.62 1.37 11.55
N MET A 102 3.78 0.42 10.62
CA MET A 102 4.35 0.68 9.31
C MET A 102 3.41 1.45 8.39
N ILE A 103 2.09 1.34 8.58
CA ILE A 103 1.10 1.87 7.66
C ILE A 103 1.25 3.39 7.43
N PRO A 104 1.35 4.24 8.47
CA PRO A 104 1.52 5.69 8.27
C PRO A 104 2.82 6.04 7.55
N ALA A 105 3.92 5.35 7.84
CA ALA A 105 5.21 5.61 7.21
C ALA A 105 5.21 5.23 5.72
N LEU A 106 4.61 4.09 5.37
CA LEU A 106 4.42 3.67 3.97
C LEU A 106 3.52 4.64 3.22
N ALA A 107 2.43 5.10 3.85
CA ALA A 107 1.52 6.08 3.27
C ALA A 107 2.23 7.41 2.98
N ALA A 108 3.01 7.92 3.92
CA ALA A 108 3.81 9.13 3.75
C ALA A 108 4.85 8.96 2.64
N ARG A 109 5.56 7.82 2.59
CA ARG A 109 6.58 7.51 1.58
C ARG A 109 5.99 7.48 0.16
N LEU A 110 4.84 6.84 -0.03
CA LEU A 110 4.14 6.75 -1.31
C LEU A 110 3.56 8.11 -1.72
N SER A 111 3.01 8.87 -0.79
CA SER A 111 2.44 10.20 -1.02
C SER A 111 3.48 11.22 -1.50
N ALA A 112 4.72 11.12 -1.05
CA ALA A 112 5.82 11.99 -1.44
C ALA A 112 6.30 11.80 -2.89
N LEU A 113 5.90 10.72 -3.56
CA LEU A 113 6.31 10.43 -4.93
C LEU A 113 5.43 11.17 -5.94
N ASN A 114 6.04 11.63 -7.05
CA ASN A 114 5.28 12.27 -8.13
C ASN A 114 5.85 11.96 -9.52
N PRO A 115 5.98 10.67 -9.91
CA PRO A 115 6.39 10.31 -11.26
C PRO A 115 5.32 10.76 -12.27
N PRO A 116 5.70 10.94 -13.55
CA PRO A 116 4.72 11.17 -14.60
C PRO A 116 3.72 10.02 -14.70
N PRO A 117 2.48 10.27 -15.18
CA PRO A 117 1.52 9.22 -15.44
C PRO A 117 2.09 8.21 -16.46
N VAL A 118 1.79 6.94 -16.29
CA VAL A 118 2.13 5.92 -17.30
C VAL A 118 1.31 6.13 -18.56
N GLY A 119 0.19 6.85 -18.46
CA GLY A 119 -0.70 7.23 -19.57
C GLY A 119 -1.30 6.02 -20.28
N GLY A 120 -1.89 6.26 -21.42
CA GLY A 120 -2.22 5.25 -22.43
C GLY A 120 -3.54 4.56 -22.25
N ALA A 121 -4.55 5.27 -22.58
CA ALA A 121 -5.83 4.70 -22.95
C ALA A 121 -5.83 4.39 -24.46
N PRO A 122 -6.55 3.37 -24.88
CA PRO A 122 -6.82 3.16 -26.29
C PRO A 122 -7.94 4.10 -26.73
N GLY A 123 -7.61 5.22 -27.36
CA GLY A 123 -8.47 6.06 -28.19
C GLY A 123 -9.96 6.16 -27.82
N GLY A 124 -10.29 6.54 -26.59
CA GLY A 124 -11.69 6.71 -26.17
C GLY A 124 -12.19 8.14 -26.30
N ASP A 125 -13.30 8.45 -25.65
CA ASP A 125 -13.96 9.75 -25.71
C ASP A 125 -13.52 10.64 -24.53
N VAL A 126 -12.30 11.21 -24.63
CA VAL A 126 -11.74 12.11 -23.60
C VAL A 126 -12.67 13.30 -23.33
N ALA A 127 -13.36 13.82 -24.36
CA ALA A 127 -14.28 14.94 -24.20
C ALA A 127 -15.48 14.57 -23.32
N LEU A 128 -16.09 13.42 -23.58
CA LEU A 128 -17.15 12.88 -22.73
C LEU A 128 -16.65 12.63 -21.30
N GLY A 129 -15.46 12.06 -21.15
CA GLY A 129 -14.86 11.83 -19.83
C GLY A 129 -14.66 13.10 -19.04
N LYS A 130 -14.19 14.17 -19.69
CA LYS A 130 -14.04 15.50 -19.10
C LYS A 130 -15.38 16.09 -18.66
N GLU A 131 -16.40 16.02 -19.52
CA GLU A 131 -17.74 16.52 -19.20
C GLU A 131 -18.33 15.78 -17.98
N ILE A 132 -18.30 14.47 -17.97
CA ILE A 132 -18.78 13.68 -16.81
C ILE A 132 -17.98 14.01 -15.55
N PHE A 133 -16.66 14.13 -15.66
CA PHE A 133 -15.83 14.47 -14.52
C PHE A 133 -16.18 15.84 -13.93
N ALA A 134 -16.38 16.84 -14.77
CA ALA A 134 -16.62 18.22 -14.37
C ALA A 134 -18.07 18.50 -13.91
N HIS A 135 -19.04 17.87 -14.57
CA HIS A 135 -20.48 18.22 -14.42
C HIS A 135 -21.33 17.06 -13.93
N GLY A 136 -20.84 15.81 -13.96
CA GLY A 136 -21.63 14.63 -13.65
C GLY A 136 -22.66 14.32 -14.75
N LEU A 137 -23.67 13.54 -14.38
CA LEU A 137 -24.83 13.16 -15.21
C LEU A 137 -26.09 13.28 -14.34
N PRO A 138 -26.65 14.50 -14.18
CA PRO A 138 -27.78 14.75 -13.27
C PRO A 138 -28.98 13.83 -13.54
N ASP A 139 -29.30 13.57 -14.81
CA ASP A 139 -30.42 12.72 -15.21
C ASP A 139 -30.21 11.24 -14.83
N GLN A 140 -28.97 10.85 -14.51
CA GLN A 140 -28.60 9.51 -14.06
C GLN A 140 -28.24 9.46 -12.56
N ASN A 141 -28.45 10.56 -11.82
CA ASN A 141 -28.02 10.71 -10.42
C ASN A 141 -26.51 10.47 -10.22
N VAL A 142 -25.67 10.85 -11.18
CA VAL A 142 -24.23 10.80 -11.08
C VAL A 142 -23.71 12.21 -10.79
N PRO A 143 -23.21 12.50 -9.59
CA PRO A 143 -22.65 13.80 -9.26
C PRO A 143 -21.34 14.06 -10.02
N ALA A 144 -20.95 15.32 -10.14
CA ALA A 144 -19.64 15.68 -10.68
C ALA A 144 -18.53 15.03 -9.88
N CYS A 145 -17.62 14.30 -10.53
CA CYS A 145 -16.50 13.62 -9.87
C CYS A 145 -15.55 14.66 -9.21
N SER A 146 -15.40 15.81 -9.86
CA SER A 146 -14.59 16.95 -9.39
C SER A 146 -15.06 17.50 -8.05
N ALA A 147 -16.34 17.38 -7.69
CA ALA A 147 -16.89 17.87 -6.43
C ALA A 147 -16.22 17.22 -5.21
N CYS A 148 -15.82 15.96 -5.33
CA CYS A 148 -15.13 15.22 -4.26
C CYS A 148 -13.62 15.06 -4.56
N HIS A 149 -13.27 14.63 -5.79
CA HIS A 149 -11.89 14.34 -6.16
C HIS A 149 -11.06 15.61 -6.47
N GLY A 150 -11.68 16.79 -6.42
CA GLY A 150 -11.06 18.07 -6.76
C GLY A 150 -11.02 18.33 -8.28
N PRO A 151 -10.87 19.60 -8.71
CA PRO A 151 -10.86 19.96 -10.13
C PRO A 151 -9.67 19.37 -10.89
N ASP A 152 -8.57 19.09 -10.21
CA ASP A 152 -7.35 18.47 -10.74
C ASP A 152 -7.28 16.95 -10.46
N ALA A 153 -8.36 16.36 -9.94
CA ALA A 153 -8.48 14.95 -9.62
C ALA A 153 -7.41 14.42 -8.63
N LYS A 154 -6.82 15.29 -7.81
CA LYS A 154 -5.78 14.92 -6.82
C LYS A 154 -6.35 14.42 -5.50
N GLY A 155 -7.65 14.56 -5.30
CA GLY A 155 -8.31 14.13 -4.07
C GLY A 155 -7.94 14.97 -2.85
N GLN A 156 -8.46 14.57 -1.71
CA GLN A 156 -8.14 15.18 -0.41
C GLN A 156 -8.44 14.22 0.74
N ARG A 157 -7.56 14.14 1.71
CA ARG A 157 -7.74 13.29 2.90
C ARG A 157 -8.03 11.82 2.50
N GLU A 158 -9.24 11.34 2.81
CA GLU A 158 -9.70 9.97 2.50
C GLU A 158 -10.20 9.82 1.06
N ILE A 159 -10.44 10.92 0.37
CA ILE A 159 -10.86 10.91 -1.04
C ILE A 159 -9.61 10.79 -1.92
N PRO A 160 -9.50 9.74 -2.73
CA PRO A 160 -8.26 9.44 -3.43
C PRO A 160 -7.96 10.39 -4.58
N ARG A 161 -6.65 10.59 -4.81
CA ARG A 161 -6.14 11.02 -6.10
C ARG A 161 -6.51 9.98 -7.15
N ILE A 162 -7.14 10.42 -8.24
CA ILE A 162 -7.40 9.60 -9.43
C ILE A 162 -6.66 10.13 -10.67
N ALA A 163 -6.09 11.33 -10.59
CA ALA A 163 -5.24 11.87 -11.66
C ALA A 163 -4.04 10.95 -11.93
N GLY A 164 -3.83 10.62 -13.19
CA GLY A 164 -2.75 9.75 -13.65
C GLY A 164 -2.88 8.28 -13.24
N GLN A 165 -4.05 7.85 -12.78
CA GLN A 165 -4.32 6.44 -12.49
C GLN A 165 -4.44 5.65 -13.80
N LEU A 166 -4.02 4.39 -13.78
CA LEU A 166 -4.06 3.54 -14.96
C LEU A 166 -5.48 3.35 -15.50
N TYR A 167 -5.64 3.53 -16.80
CA TYR A 167 -6.93 3.33 -17.49
C TYR A 167 -7.59 2.00 -17.14
N TRP A 168 -6.89 0.87 -17.35
CA TRP A 168 -7.47 -0.45 -17.10
C TRP A 168 -7.79 -0.71 -15.63
N TYR A 169 -7.02 -0.12 -14.72
CA TYR A 169 -7.36 -0.19 -13.30
C TYR A 169 -8.64 0.61 -13.00
N MET A 170 -8.79 1.80 -13.59
CA MET A 170 -9.99 2.61 -13.41
C MET A 170 -11.22 1.91 -13.98
N VAL A 171 -11.14 1.39 -15.21
CA VAL A 171 -12.23 0.64 -15.83
C VAL A 171 -12.64 -0.55 -14.96
N GLY A 172 -11.68 -1.38 -14.55
CA GLY A 172 -11.94 -2.52 -13.68
C GLY A 172 -12.58 -2.11 -12.36
N THR A 173 -11.96 -1.16 -11.64
CA THR A 173 -12.44 -0.73 -10.32
C THR A 173 -13.85 -0.14 -10.36
N LEU A 174 -14.14 0.74 -11.33
CA LEU A 174 -15.47 1.36 -11.44
C LEU A 174 -16.54 0.32 -11.82
N SER A 175 -16.19 -0.65 -12.66
CA SER A 175 -17.13 -1.69 -13.11
C SER A 175 -17.51 -2.71 -12.03
N ILE A 176 -16.59 -3.00 -11.08
CA ILE A 176 -16.80 -4.02 -10.04
C ILE A 176 -16.82 -3.45 -8.61
N TRP A 177 -17.05 -2.13 -8.48
CA TRP A 177 -16.98 -1.44 -7.19
C TRP A 177 -17.75 -2.14 -6.09
N SER A 178 -19.00 -2.48 -6.37
CA SER A 178 -19.90 -3.08 -5.39
C SER A 178 -19.49 -4.48 -4.91
N SER A 179 -18.66 -5.19 -5.67
CA SER A 179 -18.13 -6.50 -5.27
C SER A 179 -16.81 -6.42 -4.51
N GLU A 180 -15.99 -5.38 -4.80
CA GLU A 180 -14.69 -5.23 -4.16
C GLU A 180 -14.71 -4.33 -2.92
N ARG A 181 -15.57 -3.33 -2.88
CA ARG A 181 -15.57 -2.30 -1.84
C ARG A 181 -16.94 -1.63 -1.66
N GLY A 182 -17.05 -0.75 -0.66
CA GLY A 182 -18.31 -0.05 -0.38
C GLY A 182 -19.35 -0.91 0.34
N GLN A 183 -18.96 -2.06 0.88
CA GLN A 183 -19.86 -2.98 1.60
C GLN A 183 -19.83 -2.80 3.11
N GLY A 184 -18.78 -2.17 3.64
CA GLY A 184 -18.49 -2.11 5.08
C GLY A 184 -19.32 -1.09 5.86
N GLY A 185 -20.11 -0.25 5.20
CA GLY A 185 -20.81 0.83 5.90
C GLY A 185 -19.85 1.85 6.54
N ARG A 186 -20.35 2.67 7.45
CA ARG A 186 -19.50 3.62 8.21
C ARG A 186 -18.54 2.85 9.15
N PRO A 187 -17.26 3.32 9.32
CA PRO A 187 -16.71 4.61 8.91
C PRO A 187 -16.09 4.65 7.49
N ASP A 188 -16.16 3.59 6.69
CA ASP A 188 -15.55 3.54 5.37
C ASP A 188 -16.33 4.39 4.36
N ILE A 189 -15.75 5.52 3.94
CA ILE A 189 -16.40 6.43 2.98
C ILE A 189 -16.52 5.85 1.57
N SER A 190 -15.91 4.71 1.27
CA SER A 190 -15.98 4.07 -0.06
C SER A 190 -17.40 3.70 -0.48
N TRP A 191 -18.32 3.56 0.48
CA TRP A 191 -19.74 3.31 0.21
C TRP A 191 -20.41 4.42 -0.60
N ILE A 192 -19.92 5.67 -0.51
CA ILE A 192 -20.44 6.84 -1.25
C ILE A 192 -20.29 6.63 -2.77
N MET A 193 -19.22 5.97 -3.19
CA MET A 193 -18.98 5.68 -4.59
C MET A 193 -19.92 4.63 -5.18
N ARG A 194 -20.50 3.77 -4.36
CA ARG A 194 -21.36 2.66 -4.82
C ARG A 194 -22.55 3.13 -5.66
N PRO A 195 -23.42 4.04 -5.19
CA PRO A 195 -24.51 4.55 -6.01
C PRO A 195 -24.01 5.37 -7.20
N THR A 196 -22.90 6.08 -7.04
CA THR A 196 -22.31 6.92 -8.11
C THR A 196 -21.90 6.07 -9.32
N VAL A 197 -21.17 4.97 -9.09
CA VAL A 197 -20.66 4.14 -10.18
C VAL A 197 -21.71 3.18 -10.75
N ALA A 198 -22.73 2.81 -9.97
CA ALA A 198 -23.77 1.88 -10.39
C ALA A 198 -24.60 2.39 -11.58
N ASN A 199 -24.69 3.70 -11.76
CA ASN A 199 -25.47 4.35 -12.81
C ASN A 199 -24.64 4.67 -14.07
N LEU A 200 -23.33 4.38 -14.07
CA LEU A 200 -22.47 4.61 -15.22
C LEU A 200 -22.57 3.45 -16.23
N THR A 201 -22.77 3.79 -17.48
CA THR A 201 -22.61 2.83 -18.58
C THR A 201 -21.12 2.52 -18.80
N ARG A 202 -20.83 1.38 -19.45
CA ARG A 202 -19.47 1.00 -19.79
C ARG A 202 -18.74 2.08 -20.59
N LYS A 203 -19.39 2.70 -21.59
CA LYS A 203 -18.83 3.80 -22.39
C LYS A 203 -18.45 4.99 -21.51
N GLN A 204 -19.29 5.34 -20.54
CA GLN A 204 -19.01 6.46 -19.60
C GLN A 204 -17.84 6.14 -18.66
N VAL A 205 -17.76 4.89 -18.17
CA VAL A 205 -16.62 4.41 -17.36
C VAL A 205 -15.32 4.48 -18.15
N GLU A 206 -15.32 4.03 -19.40
CA GLU A 206 -14.15 4.06 -20.29
C GLU A 206 -13.71 5.50 -20.59
N ALA A 207 -14.66 6.38 -20.90
CA ALA A 207 -14.40 7.81 -21.13
C ALA A 207 -13.79 8.51 -19.89
N LEU A 208 -14.37 8.28 -18.72
CA LEU A 208 -13.83 8.78 -17.45
C LEU A 208 -12.42 8.26 -17.18
N ALA A 209 -12.21 6.96 -17.35
CA ALA A 209 -10.91 6.32 -17.13
C ALA A 209 -9.83 6.90 -18.05
N GLU A 210 -10.19 7.18 -19.30
CA GLU A 210 -9.28 7.81 -20.26
C GLU A 210 -8.92 9.22 -19.85
N TYR A 211 -9.92 10.05 -19.56
CA TYR A 211 -9.69 11.42 -19.13
C TYR A 211 -8.78 11.49 -17.89
N VAL A 212 -9.11 10.78 -16.82
CA VAL A 212 -8.33 10.87 -15.57
C VAL A 212 -6.94 10.24 -15.66
N SER A 213 -6.74 9.24 -16.53
CA SER A 213 -5.44 8.61 -16.73
C SER A 213 -4.41 9.54 -17.38
N ALA A 214 -4.85 10.57 -18.10
CA ALA A 214 -4.00 11.57 -18.75
C ALA A 214 -3.67 12.76 -17.82
N LEU A 215 -4.40 12.95 -16.72
CA LEU A 215 -4.18 14.06 -15.79
C LEU A 215 -2.86 13.89 -14.98
N ARG A 216 -2.27 15.02 -14.54
CA ARG A 216 -1.01 15.06 -13.77
C ARG A 216 -1.20 15.56 -12.35
#